data_8b19878aeb94577a1a6d4cf576d8f2ae
#
_entry.id   8b19878aeb94577a1a6d4cf576d8f2ae
#
_cell.length_a   1.000
_cell.length_b   1.000
_cell.length_c   1.000
_cell.angle_alpha   90.00
_cell.angle_beta   90.00
_cell.angle_gamma   90.00
#
_symmetry.space_group_name_H-M   'P 1'
#
loop_
_entity.id
_entity.type
_entity.pdbx_description
1 polymer ?
#
loop_
_entity_poly.entity_id
_entity_poly.type
_entity_poly.pdbx_seq_one_letter_code
_entity_poly.pdbx_strand_id
1 'polypeptide(L)'
;MSRGLGDVYKRQIDGMEILSRLRKWSGMPVVVISARSHEKDKVEALDLGADDYITKPFGTSEMLARIRAAIRHSRTGYQGPAGGMTGIFEAKDLLIDYDKHRAYKGGLDLNLTQNEFRLVSLLSRYAGKVLTYDFMIREIWGPNMENNNRILRVNMANIRRKLEKNPAQPEYIFTEIGVGYRMIEPEG
;
A
#
# COMPACT_ATOMS: atom_id res chain seq x y z
N MET A 1 -40.41 12.98 -39.26
CA MET A 1 -38.95 13.16 -39.31
C MET A 1 -38.47 13.38 -37.87
N SER A 2 -38.08 12.31 -37.21
CA SER A 2 -37.56 12.36 -35.83
C SER A 2 -36.06 12.38 -35.91
N ARG A 3 -35.47 13.53 -35.59
CA ARG A 3 -33.98 13.64 -35.48
C ARG A 3 -33.58 13.05 -34.12
N GLY A 4 -32.79 11.99 -34.18
CA GLY A 4 -32.21 11.36 -33.03
C GLY A 4 -31.40 12.36 -32.22
N LEU A 5 -31.65 12.38 -30.90
CA LEU A 5 -30.77 13.00 -29.94
C LEU A 5 -29.47 12.22 -29.97
N GLY A 6 -28.42 12.94 -30.29
CA GLY A 6 -27.06 12.44 -30.33
C GLY A 6 -26.68 11.76 -29.03
N ASP A 7 -26.16 10.59 -29.22
CA ASP A 7 -25.52 9.77 -28.21
C ASP A 7 -24.36 10.59 -27.61
N VAL A 8 -24.62 11.18 -26.44
CA VAL A 8 -23.57 11.85 -25.68
C VAL A 8 -22.65 10.73 -25.19
N TYR A 9 -21.57 10.49 -25.94
CA TYR A 9 -20.47 9.66 -25.51
C TYR A 9 -20.01 10.15 -24.13
N LYS A 10 -20.55 9.55 -23.08
CA LYS A 10 -19.89 9.57 -21.77
C LYS A 10 -18.52 8.95 -22.00
N ARG A 11 -17.50 9.76 -22.10
CA ARG A 11 -16.12 9.30 -21.98
C ARG A 11 -16.01 8.64 -20.61
N GLN A 12 -16.22 7.35 -20.60
CA GLN A 12 -16.08 6.52 -19.43
C GLN A 12 -14.57 6.46 -19.16
N ILE A 13 -14.10 7.32 -18.25
CA ILE A 13 -12.70 7.25 -17.82
C ILE A 13 -12.57 5.91 -17.09
N ASP A 14 -11.60 5.09 -17.48
CA ASP A 14 -11.34 3.81 -16.82
C ASP A 14 -10.95 4.07 -15.36
N GLY A 15 -11.54 3.32 -14.43
CA GLY A 15 -11.24 3.42 -13.01
C GLY A 15 -9.75 3.24 -12.69
N MET A 16 -9.02 2.46 -13.49
CA MET A 16 -7.57 2.29 -13.36
C MET A 16 -6.81 3.55 -13.74
N GLU A 17 -7.28 4.28 -14.75
CA GLU A 17 -6.71 5.58 -15.12
C GLU A 17 -6.95 6.61 -14.01
N ILE A 18 -8.15 6.64 -13.41
CA ILE A 18 -8.46 7.50 -12.26
C ILE A 18 -7.52 7.19 -11.11
N LEU A 19 -7.36 5.92 -10.76
CA LEU A 19 -6.46 5.47 -9.70
C LEU A 19 -5.02 5.91 -9.96
N SER A 20 -4.51 5.69 -11.16
CA SER A 20 -3.15 6.09 -11.57
C SER A 20 -2.94 7.60 -11.46
N ARG A 21 -3.94 8.40 -11.88
CA ARG A 21 -3.90 9.86 -11.76
C ARG A 21 -3.94 10.32 -10.31
N LEU A 22 -4.80 9.70 -9.49
CA LEU A 22 -4.94 10.01 -8.07
C LEU A 22 -3.64 9.78 -7.32
N ARG A 23 -2.95 8.68 -7.60
CA ARG A 23 -1.68 8.30 -6.94
C ARG A 23 -0.52 9.25 -7.23
N LYS A 24 -0.63 10.10 -8.24
CA LYS A 24 0.40 11.13 -8.52
C LYS A 24 0.45 12.23 -7.45
N TRP A 25 -0.65 12.45 -6.72
CA TRP A 25 -0.74 13.55 -5.76
C TRP A 25 -1.40 13.18 -4.42
N SER A 26 -1.94 11.98 -4.28
CA SER A 26 -2.64 11.57 -3.06
C SER A 26 -2.32 10.14 -2.63
N GLY A 27 -1.97 9.98 -1.36
CA GLY A 27 -1.84 8.70 -0.67
C GLY A 27 -3.12 8.21 0.01
N MET A 28 -4.28 8.88 -0.20
CA MET A 28 -5.55 8.49 0.44
C MET A 28 -5.90 7.02 0.19
N PRO A 29 -6.57 6.34 1.14
CA PRO A 29 -7.03 4.98 0.94
C PRO A 29 -7.99 4.87 -0.24
N VAL A 30 -7.76 3.88 -1.11
CA VAL A 30 -8.60 3.60 -2.27
C VAL A 30 -8.96 2.13 -2.29
N VAL A 31 -10.25 1.84 -2.25
CA VAL A 31 -10.81 0.50 -2.44
C VAL A 31 -11.45 0.43 -3.82
N VAL A 32 -10.97 -0.44 -4.67
CA VAL A 32 -11.52 -0.65 -6.01
C VAL A 32 -12.68 -1.64 -5.93
N ILE A 33 -13.83 -1.28 -6.49
CA ILE A 33 -15.01 -2.15 -6.57
C ILE A 33 -15.32 -2.42 -8.05
N SER A 34 -15.25 -3.68 -8.47
CA SER A 34 -15.38 -4.04 -9.88
C SER A 34 -16.15 -5.35 -10.08
N ALA A 35 -16.80 -5.49 -11.24
CA ALA A 35 -17.34 -6.77 -11.70
C ALA A 35 -16.26 -7.69 -12.30
N ARG A 36 -15.09 -7.16 -12.60
CA ARG A 36 -13.97 -7.95 -13.11
C ARG A 36 -13.38 -8.79 -11.98
N SER A 37 -13.48 -10.12 -12.10
CA SER A 37 -13.04 -11.07 -11.07
C SER A 37 -11.69 -11.72 -11.38
N HIS A 38 -11.14 -11.48 -12.59
CA HIS A 38 -9.88 -12.08 -12.97
C HIS A 38 -8.74 -11.62 -12.06
N GLU A 39 -7.87 -12.54 -11.73
CA GLU A 39 -6.72 -12.27 -10.88
C GLU A 39 -5.83 -11.15 -11.43
N LYS A 40 -5.70 -11.09 -12.77
CA LYS A 40 -4.95 -10.05 -13.47
C LYS A 40 -5.47 -8.64 -13.17
N ASP A 41 -6.79 -8.44 -13.20
CA ASP A 41 -7.41 -7.12 -12.92
C ASP A 41 -7.17 -6.68 -11.47
N LYS A 42 -7.22 -7.62 -10.53
CA LYS A 42 -6.93 -7.35 -9.10
C LYS A 42 -5.48 -6.92 -8.91
N VAL A 43 -4.56 -7.62 -9.57
CA VAL A 43 -3.13 -7.31 -9.52
C VAL A 43 -2.85 -5.95 -10.10
N GLU A 44 -3.40 -5.64 -11.27
CA GLU A 44 -3.24 -4.34 -11.92
C GLU A 44 -3.70 -3.20 -11.01
N ALA A 45 -4.89 -3.34 -10.37
CA ALA A 45 -5.37 -2.34 -9.42
C ALA A 45 -4.41 -2.14 -8.24
N LEU A 46 -3.90 -3.24 -7.66
CA LEU A 46 -2.95 -3.20 -6.55
C LEU A 46 -1.60 -2.63 -6.99
N ASP A 47 -1.12 -2.97 -8.19
CA ASP A 47 0.10 -2.41 -8.78
C ASP A 47 -0.01 -0.89 -9.00
N LEU A 48 -1.20 -0.42 -9.36
CA LEU A 48 -1.50 1.00 -9.48
C LEU A 48 -1.67 1.71 -8.11
N GLY A 49 -1.60 0.94 -7.02
CA GLY A 49 -1.61 1.47 -5.66
C GLY A 49 -2.99 1.44 -4.97
N ALA A 50 -3.95 0.63 -5.42
CA ALA A 50 -5.16 0.38 -4.65
C ALA A 50 -4.82 -0.30 -3.31
N ASP A 51 -5.51 0.08 -2.24
CA ASP A 51 -5.32 -0.50 -0.91
C ASP A 51 -6.08 -1.82 -0.75
N ASP A 52 -7.20 -1.96 -1.46
CA ASP A 52 -7.98 -3.21 -1.52
C ASP A 52 -8.81 -3.29 -2.82
N TYR A 53 -9.28 -4.49 -3.14
CA TYR A 53 -10.08 -4.78 -4.33
C TYR A 53 -11.26 -5.70 -3.99
N ILE A 54 -12.48 -5.26 -4.29
CA ILE A 54 -13.72 -5.98 -4.01
C ILE A 54 -14.37 -6.38 -5.35
N THR A 55 -14.66 -7.66 -5.51
CA THR A 55 -15.38 -8.18 -6.69
C THR A 55 -16.87 -8.18 -6.46
N LYS A 56 -17.62 -7.77 -7.47
CA LYS A 56 -19.09 -7.93 -7.50
C LYS A 56 -19.46 -9.37 -7.92
N PRO A 57 -20.51 -9.98 -7.32
CA PRO A 57 -21.33 -9.46 -6.23
C PRO A 57 -20.60 -9.54 -4.87
N PHE A 58 -20.87 -8.57 -4.00
CA PHE A 58 -20.32 -8.53 -2.64
C PHE A 58 -21.42 -8.31 -1.61
N GLY A 59 -21.24 -8.81 -0.40
CA GLY A 59 -22.12 -8.53 0.72
C GLY A 59 -21.92 -7.10 1.25
N THR A 60 -23.00 -6.42 1.62
CA THR A 60 -22.92 -5.07 2.22
C THR A 60 -22.02 -5.07 3.47
N SER A 61 -22.09 -6.13 4.27
CA SER A 61 -21.27 -6.29 5.48
C SER A 61 -19.78 -6.39 5.16
N GLU A 62 -19.41 -7.11 4.09
CA GLU A 62 -18.04 -7.24 3.61
C GLU A 62 -17.52 -5.89 3.14
N MET A 63 -18.27 -5.20 2.27
CA MET A 63 -17.89 -3.88 1.76
C MET A 63 -17.66 -2.89 2.91
N LEU A 64 -18.60 -2.81 3.85
CA LEU A 64 -18.47 -1.91 5.00
C LEU A 64 -17.30 -2.28 5.92
N ALA A 65 -17.00 -3.57 6.08
CA ALA A 65 -15.85 -4.02 6.85
C ALA A 65 -14.53 -3.59 6.20
N ARG A 66 -14.40 -3.75 4.89
CA ARG A 66 -13.21 -3.33 4.11
C ARG A 66 -13.03 -1.82 4.09
N ILE A 67 -14.13 -1.06 3.90
CA ILE A 67 -14.09 0.42 3.98
C ILE A 67 -13.70 0.88 5.39
N ARG A 68 -14.29 0.29 6.45
CA ARG A 68 -13.90 0.62 7.83
C ARG A 68 -12.45 0.27 8.10
N ALA A 69 -11.94 -0.84 7.56
CA ALA A 69 -10.54 -1.20 7.66
C ALA A 69 -9.65 -0.13 6.99
N ALA A 70 -9.95 0.24 5.75
CA ALA A 70 -9.22 1.27 5.02
C ALA A 70 -9.23 2.63 5.77
N ILE A 71 -10.39 3.09 6.27
CA ILE A 71 -10.53 4.34 7.01
C ILE A 71 -9.86 4.28 8.39
N ARG A 72 -10.04 3.18 9.14
CA ARG A 72 -9.39 3.01 10.45
C ARG A 72 -7.89 3.16 10.32
N HIS A 73 -7.33 2.62 9.27
CA HIS A 73 -5.92 2.70 8.98
C HIS A 73 -5.46 4.10 8.55
N SER A 74 -6.38 4.95 8.04
CA SER A 74 -6.07 6.34 7.69
C SER A 74 -6.17 7.31 8.88
N ARG A 75 -7.04 7.03 9.86
CA ARG A 75 -7.32 7.95 10.98
C ARG A 75 -6.51 7.66 12.24
N THR A 76 -6.18 6.42 12.47
CA THR A 76 -5.25 6.05 13.54
C THR A 76 -3.87 5.97 12.92
N GLY A 77 -3.07 6.98 13.13
CA GLY A 77 -1.64 6.75 13.10
C GLY A 77 -1.43 5.44 13.87
N TYR A 78 -0.83 4.47 13.22
CA TYR A 78 -0.72 3.08 13.64
C TYR A 78 -0.54 2.94 15.18
N GLN A 79 -1.64 2.75 15.89
CA GLN A 79 -1.66 2.26 17.26
C GLN A 79 -1.68 0.73 17.16
N GLY A 80 -0.54 0.14 16.81
CA GLY A 80 -0.30 -1.25 17.11
C GLY A 80 -0.24 -1.48 18.62
N PRO A 81 -0.28 -2.72 19.12
CA PRO A 81 -0.42 -3.06 20.54
C PRO A 81 0.66 -2.52 21.48
N ALA A 82 1.51 -1.61 21.07
CA ALA A 82 2.46 -0.89 21.90
C ALA A 82 2.72 0.52 21.34
N GLY A 83 1.93 1.52 21.78
CA GLY A 83 2.19 2.94 21.62
C GLY A 83 2.48 3.42 20.19
N GLY A 84 1.77 4.43 19.71
CA GLY A 84 2.06 5.04 18.40
C GLY A 84 3.55 5.39 18.29
N MET A 85 4.15 5.07 17.15
CA MET A 85 5.52 5.53 16.88
C MET A 85 5.45 7.03 16.70
N THR A 86 6.23 7.75 17.49
CA THR A 86 6.46 9.19 17.35
C THR A 86 7.92 9.40 16.99
N GLY A 87 8.21 10.52 16.35
CA GLY A 87 9.57 10.87 16.00
C GLY A 87 9.99 10.42 14.60
N ILE A 88 11.27 10.25 14.43
CA ILE A 88 11.91 10.05 13.13
C ILE A 88 12.80 8.80 13.19
N PHE A 89 12.75 7.98 12.15
CA PHE A 89 13.72 6.93 11.89
C PHE A 89 14.65 7.38 10.77
N GLU A 90 15.94 7.21 10.94
CA GLU A 90 16.96 7.53 9.94
C GLU A 90 17.88 6.34 9.70
N ALA A 91 18.10 6.02 8.41
CA ALA A 91 19.09 5.04 8.00
C ALA A 91 19.64 5.45 6.62
N LYS A 92 20.94 5.73 6.54
CA LYS A 92 21.60 6.36 5.38
C LYS A 92 20.87 7.69 5.02
N ASP A 93 20.39 7.80 3.78
CA ASP A 93 19.61 8.96 3.29
C ASP A 93 18.09 8.75 3.34
N LEU A 94 17.60 7.65 3.94
CA LEU A 94 16.19 7.38 4.23
C LEU A 94 15.82 8.00 5.57
N LEU A 95 14.77 8.84 5.55
CA LEU A 95 14.14 9.43 6.73
C LEU A 95 12.66 9.05 6.74
N ILE A 96 12.17 8.50 7.85
CA ILE A 96 10.74 8.19 8.05
C ILE A 96 10.23 9.05 9.20
N ASP A 97 9.35 9.98 8.90
CA ASP A 97 8.67 10.85 9.87
C ASP A 97 7.31 10.22 10.22
N TYR A 98 7.22 9.60 11.38
CA TYR A 98 6.02 8.89 11.81
C TYR A 98 4.89 9.86 12.14
N ASP A 99 5.21 11.05 12.64
CA ASP A 99 4.21 12.04 13.04
C ASP A 99 3.54 12.66 11.81
N LYS A 100 4.33 12.90 10.75
CA LYS A 100 3.81 13.42 9.48
C LYS A 100 3.31 12.34 8.53
N HIS A 101 3.52 11.05 8.84
CA HIS A 101 3.22 9.92 7.93
C HIS A 101 3.88 10.09 6.56
N ARG A 102 5.15 10.47 6.56
CA ARG A 102 5.95 10.72 5.37
C ARG A 102 7.28 9.99 5.42
N ALA A 103 7.75 9.58 4.26
CA ALA A 103 9.09 9.03 4.11
C ALA A 103 9.84 9.79 3.01
N TYR A 104 11.10 10.08 3.25
CA TYR A 104 11.96 10.85 2.38
C TYR A 104 13.22 10.08 2.08
N LYS A 105 13.75 10.23 0.88
CA LYS A 105 15.09 9.75 0.50
C LYS A 105 15.89 10.90 -0.10
N GLY A 106 17.04 11.18 0.47
CA GLY A 106 17.86 12.33 0.04
C GLY A 106 17.09 13.64 0.09
N GLY A 107 16.15 13.79 1.04
CA GLY A 107 15.28 14.96 1.18
C GLY A 107 14.06 14.99 0.25
N LEU A 108 13.90 14.05 -0.68
CA LEU A 108 12.75 13.95 -1.59
C LEU A 108 11.67 13.04 -1.01
N ASP A 109 10.40 13.50 -1.00
CA ASP A 109 9.25 12.71 -0.56
C ASP A 109 9.06 11.50 -1.49
N LEU A 110 9.01 10.31 -0.91
CA LEU A 110 8.81 9.05 -1.63
C LEU A 110 7.36 8.86 -2.12
N ASN A 111 6.43 9.72 -1.69
CA ASN A 111 4.99 9.64 -2.02
C ASN A 111 4.43 8.22 -1.84
N LEU A 112 4.71 7.63 -0.68
CA LEU A 112 4.20 6.31 -0.34
C LEU A 112 2.68 6.35 -0.19
N THR A 113 1.99 5.29 -0.67
CA THR A 113 0.60 5.07 -0.32
C THR A 113 0.48 4.73 1.17
N GLN A 114 -0.72 4.70 1.71
CA GLN A 114 -0.92 4.40 3.12
C GLN A 114 -0.39 3.01 3.50
N ASN A 115 -0.68 1.98 2.72
CA ASN A 115 -0.18 0.63 3.01
C ASN A 115 1.33 0.53 2.83
N GLU A 116 1.89 1.20 1.82
CA GLU A 116 3.34 1.29 1.65
C GLU A 116 4.01 1.98 2.84
N PHE A 117 3.46 3.11 3.31
CA PHE A 117 3.98 3.79 4.50
C PHE A 117 3.88 2.92 5.76
N ARG A 118 2.76 2.22 5.97
CA ARG A 118 2.58 1.29 7.09
C ARG A 118 3.59 0.15 7.06
N LEU A 119 3.86 -0.42 5.88
CA LEU A 119 4.85 -1.47 5.70
C LEU A 119 6.26 -0.97 6.01
N VAL A 120 6.63 0.20 5.49
CA VAL A 120 7.94 0.81 5.75
C VAL A 120 8.08 1.15 7.24
N SER A 121 7.04 1.69 7.87
CA SER A 121 7.02 1.98 9.31
C SER A 121 7.11 0.71 10.17
N LEU A 122 6.42 -0.37 9.75
CA LEU A 122 6.53 -1.66 10.45
C LEU A 122 7.94 -2.22 10.35
N LEU A 123 8.54 -2.19 9.18
CA LEU A 123 9.90 -2.67 8.95
C LEU A 123 10.94 -1.85 9.71
N SER A 124 10.81 -0.52 9.75
CA SER A 124 11.73 0.35 10.47
C SER A 124 11.65 0.19 11.99
N ARG A 125 10.44 -0.10 12.54
CA ARG A 125 10.28 -0.45 13.96
C ARG A 125 11.10 -1.67 14.37
N TYR A 126 11.23 -2.63 13.47
CA TYR A 126 11.97 -3.86 13.68
C TYR A 126 13.24 -3.90 12.82
N ALA A 127 13.86 -2.74 12.58
CA ALA A 127 15.07 -2.65 11.79
C ALA A 127 16.11 -3.71 12.22
N GLY A 128 16.78 -4.32 11.25
CA GLY A 128 17.70 -5.43 11.47
C GLY A 128 17.05 -6.81 11.67
N LYS A 129 15.75 -6.87 12.01
CA LYS A 129 15.05 -8.14 12.23
C LYS A 129 14.27 -8.57 11.00
N VAL A 130 14.20 -9.88 10.77
CA VAL A 130 13.38 -10.47 9.72
C VAL A 130 11.94 -10.51 10.18
N LEU A 131 11.03 -9.89 9.42
CA LEU A 131 9.58 -9.98 9.61
C LEU A 131 9.02 -11.01 8.63
N THR A 132 8.27 -11.99 9.15
CA THR A 132 7.67 -13.01 8.31
C THR A 132 6.51 -12.45 7.47
N TYR A 133 6.23 -13.08 6.32
CA TYR A 133 5.12 -12.69 5.46
C TYR A 133 3.80 -12.65 6.23
N ASP A 134 3.51 -13.70 7.02
CA ASP A 134 2.27 -13.81 7.79
C ASP A 134 2.15 -12.72 8.86
N PHE A 135 3.25 -12.40 9.56
CA PHE A 135 3.27 -11.33 10.54
C PHE A 135 2.94 -9.99 9.86
N MET A 136 3.62 -9.66 8.77
CA MET A 136 3.40 -8.41 8.05
C MET A 136 1.97 -8.30 7.49
N ILE A 137 1.42 -9.38 6.93
CA ILE A 137 0.06 -9.41 6.40
C ILE A 137 -0.96 -9.17 7.52
N ARG A 138 -0.83 -9.84 8.67
CA ARG A 138 -1.72 -9.67 9.82
C ARG A 138 -1.68 -8.26 10.38
N GLU A 139 -0.49 -7.69 10.51
CA GLU A 139 -0.30 -6.33 11.04
C GLU A 139 -0.88 -5.26 10.11
N ILE A 140 -0.76 -5.41 8.80
CA ILE A 140 -1.18 -4.41 7.83
C ILE A 140 -2.66 -4.56 7.43
N TRP A 141 -3.12 -5.77 7.17
CA TRP A 141 -4.48 -6.04 6.65
C TRP A 141 -5.41 -6.74 7.63
N GLY A 142 -4.88 -7.24 8.74
CA GLY A 142 -5.65 -7.90 9.81
C GLY A 142 -5.64 -9.43 9.73
N PRO A 143 -6.11 -10.10 10.81
CA PRO A 143 -5.97 -11.54 10.98
C PRO A 143 -6.84 -12.39 10.02
N ASN A 144 -7.88 -11.79 9.44
CA ASN A 144 -8.83 -12.49 8.56
C ASN A 144 -8.44 -12.43 7.07
N MET A 145 -7.28 -11.86 6.77
CA MET A 145 -6.77 -11.87 5.41
C MET A 145 -6.23 -13.28 5.12
N GLU A 146 -6.85 -13.98 4.18
CA GLU A 146 -6.30 -15.25 3.68
C GLU A 146 -4.84 -15.05 3.30
N ASN A 147 -3.98 -16.05 3.52
CA ASN A 147 -2.52 -16.05 3.28
C ASN A 147 -2.14 -15.69 1.84
N ASN A 148 -2.51 -14.50 1.42
CA ASN A 148 -2.20 -13.99 0.10
C ASN A 148 -0.95 -13.13 0.15
N ASN A 149 0.22 -13.79 0.14
CA ASN A 149 1.52 -13.12 0.04
C ASN A 149 1.64 -12.20 -1.19
N ARG A 150 0.67 -12.25 -2.10
CA ARG A 150 0.68 -11.49 -3.34
C ARG A 150 0.49 -9.99 -3.09
N ILE A 151 -0.49 -9.62 -2.25
CA ILE A 151 -0.73 -8.20 -1.92
C ILE A 151 0.51 -7.58 -1.26
N LEU A 152 1.16 -8.34 -0.37
CA LEU A 152 2.39 -7.91 0.27
C LEU A 152 3.52 -7.74 -0.76
N ARG A 153 3.72 -8.72 -1.65
CA ARG A 153 4.76 -8.67 -2.68
C ARG A 153 4.59 -7.50 -3.65
N VAL A 154 3.34 -7.19 -4.04
CA VAL A 154 3.03 -6.04 -4.89
C VAL A 154 3.41 -4.74 -4.19
N ASN A 155 2.99 -4.55 -2.94
CA ASN A 155 3.34 -3.36 -2.17
C ASN A 155 4.87 -3.25 -1.98
N MET A 156 5.55 -4.35 -1.69
CA MET A 156 7.01 -4.36 -1.55
C MET A 156 7.74 -4.01 -2.85
N ALA A 157 7.22 -4.48 -4.00
CA ALA A 157 7.75 -4.10 -5.30
C ALA A 157 7.57 -2.59 -5.57
N ASN A 158 6.40 -2.03 -5.20
CA ASN A 158 6.13 -0.59 -5.33
C ASN A 158 7.02 0.24 -4.41
N ILE A 159 7.19 -0.17 -3.15
CA ILE A 159 8.09 0.49 -2.20
C ILE A 159 9.51 0.51 -2.76
N ARG A 160 10.02 -0.63 -3.25
CA ARG A 160 11.37 -0.71 -3.82
C ARG A 160 11.56 0.18 -5.04
N ARG A 161 10.57 0.29 -5.92
CA ARG A 161 10.65 1.22 -7.06
C ARG A 161 10.77 2.68 -6.64
N LYS A 162 10.25 3.06 -5.47
CA LYS A 162 10.32 4.42 -4.92
C LYS A 162 11.56 4.64 -4.06
N LEU A 163 11.97 3.63 -3.30
CA LEU A 163 13.03 3.72 -2.30
C LEU A 163 14.40 3.33 -2.83
N GLU A 164 14.49 2.24 -3.59
CA GLU A 164 15.77 1.67 -4.00
C GLU A 164 16.28 2.31 -5.29
N LYS A 165 17.58 2.55 -5.38
CA LYS A 165 18.21 2.99 -6.63
C LYS A 165 18.11 1.89 -7.71
N ASN A 166 18.29 0.65 -7.29
CA ASN A 166 18.08 -0.54 -8.11
C ASN A 166 17.25 -1.56 -7.33
N PRO A 167 15.97 -1.78 -7.68
CA PRO A 167 15.11 -2.73 -6.98
C PRO A 167 15.63 -4.18 -6.95
N ALA A 168 16.47 -4.57 -7.92
CA ALA A 168 17.08 -5.89 -7.96
C ALA A 168 18.30 -6.04 -7.03
N GLN A 169 18.86 -4.92 -6.59
CA GLN A 169 19.98 -4.86 -5.65
C GLN A 169 19.63 -3.89 -4.50
N PRO A 170 18.71 -4.29 -3.62
CA PRO A 170 18.18 -3.40 -2.59
C PRO A 170 19.25 -3.04 -1.56
N GLU A 171 19.22 -1.79 -1.11
CA GLU A 171 20.12 -1.25 -0.08
C GLU A 171 19.43 -1.03 1.26
N TYR A 172 18.07 -0.94 1.28
CA TYR A 172 17.28 -0.64 2.46
C TYR A 172 16.41 -1.80 2.90
N ILE A 173 15.74 -2.50 1.96
CA ILE A 173 14.81 -3.58 2.30
C ILE A 173 15.23 -4.86 1.59
N PHE A 174 15.72 -5.81 2.36
CA PHE A 174 16.21 -7.11 1.89
C PHE A 174 15.09 -8.15 1.90
N THR A 175 15.16 -9.11 0.96
CA THR A 175 14.27 -10.28 0.96
C THR A 175 15.00 -11.45 1.60
N GLU A 176 14.43 -12.01 2.66
CA GLU A 176 14.82 -13.28 3.22
C GLU A 176 13.95 -14.37 2.58
N ILE A 177 14.57 -15.06 1.61
CA ILE A 177 13.85 -15.99 0.71
C ILE A 177 13.08 -17.04 1.51
N GLY A 178 11.78 -17.19 1.22
CA GLY A 178 10.89 -18.14 1.90
C GLY A 178 10.41 -17.68 3.29
N VAL A 179 10.95 -16.61 3.85
CA VAL A 179 10.67 -16.15 5.23
C VAL A 179 9.93 -14.82 5.25
N GLY A 180 10.50 -13.75 4.67
CA GLY A 180 9.93 -12.42 4.80
C GLY A 180 10.84 -11.31 4.29
N TYR A 181 10.80 -10.18 4.97
CA TYR A 181 11.59 -9.00 4.64
C TYR A 181 12.30 -8.44 5.89
N ARG A 182 13.41 -7.77 5.67
CA ARG A 182 14.21 -7.10 6.71
C ARG A 182 14.64 -5.72 6.22
N MET A 183 14.52 -4.72 7.08
CA MET A 183 15.03 -3.37 6.82
C MET A 183 16.46 -3.25 7.38
N ILE A 184 17.26 -2.41 6.74
CA ILE A 184 18.58 -2.02 7.23
C ILE A 184 18.47 -1.41 8.64
N GLU A 185 19.47 -1.63 9.47
CA GLU A 185 19.60 -0.96 10.78
C GLU A 185 20.01 0.50 10.62
N PRO A 186 19.61 1.38 11.56
CA PRO A 186 20.19 2.71 11.67
C PRO A 186 21.70 2.61 11.83
N GLU A 187 22.43 3.54 11.22
CA GLU A 187 23.86 3.71 11.53
C GLU A 187 23.95 4.26 12.94
N GLY A 188 24.63 3.51 13.83
CA GLY A 188 24.82 3.86 15.25
C GLY A 188 25.72 5.08 15.45
#